data_2742375d74ccc10a4f014078e1667fb9
#
_entry.id   2742375d74ccc10a4f014078e1667fb9
#
_cell.length_a   1.000
_cell.length_b   1.000
_cell.length_c   1.000
_cell.angle_alpha   90.00
_cell.angle_beta   90.00
_cell.angle_gamma   90.00
#
_symmetry.space_group_name_H-M   'P 1'
#
loop_
_entity.id
_entity.type
_entity.pdbx_description
1 polymer ?
#
loop_
_entity_poly.entity_id
_entity_poly.type
_entity_poly.pdbx_seq_one_letter_code
_entity_poly.pdbx_strand_id
1 'polypeptide(L)'
;MDRTAWIAITLCVLGLIAWEIWIARQPLPPPAVATAPSAPPLASGIPATSAPSAVATPVQQAGTATTPGPSATPAQFEEKTETLRNSDVELRLTNRGGGISEAVLLNYPAEVGKSERVTLNSPARIPIGAIVDDPAAPALPEYKIAREADTVALEYVTPEQVTIRKKFFFPPTNEKKDNFVAKLDVDFTNNGAAPYANPGYFLGIGSAARIHRNDYPSYTRLVWLVGGHTKGIDVGWFAGGGGFFGMGQHPPRPYYTQSVNAAEWVAASNQFFTTLAVPLTGKADAVWGKRFEIDPAEKNYGLEGAMHLPGFRVEAGQTYNAHFQLYLGPKLYHRLAQLEHNEAEVMEFGIFKIICQALLNALNTLHSFLGNYAAAILALTTIVKLSLWPLQSKATASMRRMSALSPKIQELREKYKDDPTRMNQETMKLYKEYGINPVGGCLPMLIQIPIFFGLFTMLRQAVELRGAHFLWIRDLSQPDTVAHLPVVGWPINILPLIMAATSFWMTHLTPKSGDPTQQRMMMFMPIIFIVFCYNFAAALALYYTAQNLFSVLQLYQNRKQPVPTLEKVAGPKRKRR
;
A
#
# COMPACT_ATOMS: atom_id res chain seq x y z
N MET A 1 0.65 -19.90 35.74
CA MET A 1 1.00 -18.63 35.06
C MET A 1 1.16 -17.58 36.11
N ASP A 2 2.29 -16.89 36.07
CA ASP A 2 2.48 -15.72 36.90
C ASP A 2 1.43 -14.69 36.56
N ARG A 3 0.90 -14.00 37.58
CA ARG A 3 0.00 -12.85 37.41
C ARG A 3 0.56 -11.86 36.38
N THR A 4 1.89 -11.76 36.30
CA THR A 4 2.63 -10.92 35.36
C THR A 4 2.41 -11.27 33.88
N ALA A 5 2.31 -12.57 33.53
CA ALA A 5 2.05 -12.97 32.13
C ALA A 5 0.60 -12.68 31.69
N TRP A 6 -0.38 -12.81 32.61
CA TRP A 6 -1.75 -12.38 32.34
C TRP A 6 -1.87 -10.88 32.19
N ILE A 7 -1.18 -10.12 33.06
CA ILE A 7 -1.11 -8.66 32.96
C ILE A 7 -0.48 -8.26 31.63
N ALA A 8 0.62 -8.90 31.21
CA ALA A 8 1.27 -8.58 29.93
C ALA A 8 0.37 -8.88 28.72
N ILE A 9 -0.32 -10.02 28.69
CA ILE A 9 -1.26 -10.36 27.60
C ILE A 9 -2.45 -9.40 27.59
N THR A 10 -3.02 -9.11 28.76
CA THR A 10 -4.14 -8.16 28.87
C THR A 10 -3.71 -6.76 28.46
N LEU A 11 -2.51 -6.32 28.87
CA LEU A 11 -1.96 -5.03 28.45
C LEU A 11 -1.68 -4.98 26.94
N CYS A 12 -1.19 -6.06 26.33
CA CYS A 12 -1.01 -6.13 24.87
C CYS A 12 -2.36 -6.06 24.14
N VAL A 13 -3.38 -6.77 24.60
CA VAL A 13 -4.73 -6.75 23.99
C VAL A 13 -5.39 -5.38 24.20
N LEU A 14 -5.33 -4.85 25.43
CA LEU A 14 -5.83 -3.51 25.73
C LEU A 14 -5.03 -2.42 25.00
N GLY A 15 -3.73 -2.61 24.83
CA GLY A 15 -2.87 -1.74 24.05
C GLY A 15 -3.24 -1.73 22.56
N LEU A 16 -3.55 -2.89 21.98
CA LEU A 16 -4.03 -3.00 20.60
C LEU A 16 -5.41 -2.37 20.43
N ILE A 17 -6.35 -2.62 21.37
CA ILE A 17 -7.68 -2.01 21.35
C ILE A 17 -7.58 -0.50 21.55
N ALA A 18 -6.77 -0.05 22.51
CA ALA A 18 -6.52 1.36 22.74
C ALA A 18 -5.83 2.04 21.54
N TRP A 19 -4.92 1.34 20.86
CA TRP A 19 -4.28 1.77 19.64
C TRP A 19 -5.28 1.95 18.49
N GLU A 20 -6.16 0.98 18.27
CA GLU A 20 -7.24 1.08 17.26
C GLU A 20 -8.20 2.22 17.58
N ILE A 21 -8.62 2.38 18.86
CA ILE A 21 -9.48 3.47 19.30
C ILE A 21 -8.75 4.82 19.20
N TRP A 22 -7.46 4.86 19.51
CA TRP A 22 -6.64 6.06 19.44
C TRP A 22 -6.43 6.52 18.00
N ILE A 23 -6.10 5.60 17.07
CA ILE A 23 -6.03 5.89 15.63
C ILE A 23 -7.39 6.38 15.12
N ALA A 24 -8.50 5.74 15.55
CA ALA A 24 -9.84 6.15 15.16
C ALA A 24 -10.27 7.51 15.71
N ARG A 25 -9.70 7.95 16.83
CA ARG A 25 -10.05 9.20 17.53
C ARG A 25 -9.06 10.34 17.32
N GLN A 26 -7.91 10.13 16.67
CA GLN A 26 -6.98 11.24 16.47
C GLN A 26 -7.60 12.31 15.58
N PRO A 27 -7.86 13.53 16.11
CA PRO A 27 -8.08 14.67 15.25
C PRO A 27 -6.77 14.92 14.50
N LEU A 28 -6.84 14.92 13.19
CA LEU A 28 -5.68 15.34 12.40
C LEU A 28 -5.36 16.79 12.79
N PRO A 29 -4.08 17.11 13.06
CA PRO A 29 -3.71 18.46 13.38
C PRO A 29 -4.14 19.40 12.24
N PRO A 30 -4.58 20.62 12.56
CA PRO A 30 -4.93 21.62 11.54
C PRO A 30 -3.72 21.82 10.62
N PRO A 31 -3.94 22.20 9.35
CA PRO A 31 -2.86 22.46 8.41
C PRO A 31 -1.94 23.51 9.02
N ALA A 32 -0.65 23.20 9.09
CA ALA A 32 0.34 24.16 9.58
C ALA A 32 0.35 25.36 8.63
N VAL A 33 0.09 26.55 9.19
CA VAL A 33 0.28 27.82 8.48
C VAL A 33 1.74 27.86 8.05
N ALA A 34 1.99 27.96 6.75
CA ALA A 34 3.33 28.03 6.20
C ALA A 34 4.04 29.27 6.76
N THR A 35 4.96 29.07 7.70
CA THR A 35 5.97 30.08 8.01
C THR A 35 7.00 30.04 6.90
N ALA A 36 7.22 31.18 6.25
CA ALA A 36 8.21 31.35 5.20
C ALA A 36 9.59 30.82 5.64
N PRO A 37 10.37 30.23 4.74
CA PRO A 37 11.69 29.70 5.08
C PRO A 37 12.63 30.84 5.50
N SER A 38 13.15 30.75 6.73
CA SER A 38 14.26 31.59 7.18
C SER A 38 15.50 31.27 6.36
N ALA A 39 16.11 32.29 5.78
CA ALA A 39 17.37 32.19 5.05
C ALA A 39 18.48 31.57 5.93
N PRO A 40 19.41 30.81 5.38
CA PRO A 40 20.51 30.20 6.13
C PRO A 40 21.46 31.30 6.68
N PRO A 41 22.02 31.13 7.89
CA PRO A 41 22.96 32.09 8.47
C PRO A 41 24.31 31.99 7.73
N LEU A 42 24.77 33.13 7.22
CA LEU A 42 26.14 33.31 6.75
C LEU A 42 27.10 33.24 7.95
N ALA A 43 28.04 32.33 7.86
CA ALA A 43 29.15 32.23 8.78
C ALA A 43 30.07 33.44 8.66
N SER A 44 30.34 34.14 9.76
CA SER A 44 31.49 35.03 9.89
C SER A 44 32.02 34.97 11.32
N GLY A 45 33.28 34.66 11.40
CA GLY A 45 34.02 34.48 12.63
C GLY A 45 34.64 35.75 13.16
N ILE A 46 34.85 35.73 14.45
CA ILE A 46 35.93 36.19 15.34
C ILE A 46 35.90 37.66 15.86
N PRO A 47 36.48 37.88 17.08
CA PRO A 47 35.86 38.65 18.15
C PRO A 47 36.62 39.95 18.48
N ALA A 48 35.98 40.82 19.23
CA ALA A 48 36.68 41.58 20.30
C ALA A 48 35.83 42.67 20.99
N THR A 49 35.72 42.57 22.32
CA THR A 49 35.99 43.59 23.34
C THR A 49 34.98 44.72 23.62
N SER A 50 34.40 44.57 24.81
CA SER A 50 34.08 45.59 25.87
C SER A 50 33.25 46.85 25.59
N ALA A 51 32.16 46.91 26.27
CA ALA A 51 31.31 47.88 26.98
C ALA A 51 31.76 49.37 27.07
N PRO A 52 30.91 50.38 27.55
CA PRO A 52 29.61 50.27 28.18
C PRO A 52 28.55 51.32 27.75
N SER A 53 27.31 51.09 28.22
CA SER A 53 26.17 51.97 28.54
C SER A 53 26.05 53.42 28.00
N ALA A 54 24.91 53.67 27.34
CA ALA A 54 24.13 54.90 27.54
C ALA A 54 22.68 54.71 27.15
N VAL A 55 21.81 55.17 28.04
CA VAL A 55 20.36 55.26 27.96
C VAL A 55 19.95 56.36 26.97
N ALA A 56 19.00 56.08 26.07
CA ALA A 56 18.18 57.13 25.44
C ALA A 56 16.85 56.58 24.92
N THR A 57 15.83 57.30 25.25
CA THR A 57 14.38 57.21 25.10
C THR A 57 13.90 57.17 23.60
N PRO A 58 12.66 56.76 23.33
CA PRO A 58 12.21 56.39 22.01
C PRO A 58 11.77 57.58 21.15
N VAL A 59 12.21 57.59 19.90
CA VAL A 59 11.62 58.43 18.86
C VAL A 59 10.79 57.55 17.95
N GLN A 60 9.52 57.82 17.95
CA GLN A 60 8.53 57.25 17.03
C GLN A 60 8.79 57.78 15.62
N GLN A 61 9.18 56.91 14.72
CA GLN A 61 9.19 57.24 13.29
C GLN A 61 8.25 56.28 12.55
N ALA A 62 7.19 56.85 12.04
CA ALA A 62 6.22 56.21 11.18
C ALA A 62 6.91 55.74 9.86
N GLY A 63 7.19 54.46 9.79
CA GLY A 63 7.57 53.80 8.54
C GLY A 63 6.31 53.42 7.79
N THR A 64 6.13 54.00 6.62
CA THR A 64 5.10 53.68 5.64
C THR A 64 5.07 52.19 5.37
N ALA A 65 3.96 51.55 5.75
CA ALA A 65 3.63 50.19 5.36
C ALA A 65 3.48 50.17 3.83
N THR A 66 4.41 49.55 3.16
CA THR A 66 4.26 49.16 1.75
C THR A 66 3.16 48.08 1.72
N THR A 67 2.01 48.49 1.24
CA THR A 67 0.89 47.57 0.90
C THR A 67 1.42 46.48 -0.02
N PRO A 68 1.20 45.19 0.29
CA PRO A 68 1.48 44.13 -0.69
C PRO A 68 0.67 44.45 -1.93
N GLY A 69 1.34 44.51 -3.09
CA GLY A 69 0.68 44.70 -4.38
C GLY A 69 -0.40 43.62 -4.57
N PRO A 70 -1.44 43.94 -5.33
CA PRO A 70 -2.54 43.01 -5.54
C PRO A 70 -1.97 41.70 -6.06
N SER A 71 -2.21 40.62 -5.30
CA SER A 71 -2.01 39.25 -5.75
C SER A 71 -2.73 39.11 -7.09
N ALA A 72 -2.01 38.84 -8.16
CA ALA A 72 -2.59 38.70 -9.48
C ALA A 72 -3.69 37.63 -9.39
N THR A 73 -4.93 38.06 -9.55
CA THR A 73 -6.07 37.15 -9.71
C THR A 73 -5.75 36.23 -10.88
N PRO A 74 -5.82 34.89 -10.74
CA PRO A 74 -5.59 34.00 -11.85
C PRO A 74 -6.51 34.44 -13.00
N ALA A 75 -5.95 34.62 -14.19
CA ALA A 75 -6.73 34.96 -15.36
C ALA A 75 -7.81 33.91 -15.55
N GLN A 76 -9.07 34.30 -15.38
CA GLN A 76 -10.22 33.43 -15.63
C GLN A 76 -10.39 33.30 -17.14
N PHE A 77 -9.98 32.15 -17.66
CA PHE A 77 -10.31 31.76 -19.05
C PHE A 77 -11.32 30.61 -18.99
N GLU A 78 -12.07 30.47 -20.09
CA GLU A 78 -13.04 29.37 -20.22
C GLU A 78 -12.31 28.05 -20.37
N GLU A 79 -12.59 27.12 -19.47
CA GLU A 79 -12.00 25.78 -19.53
C GLU A 79 -12.63 24.99 -20.67
N LYS A 80 -11.80 24.60 -21.65
CA LYS A 80 -12.17 23.78 -22.79
C LYS A 80 -11.61 22.39 -22.62
N THR A 81 -12.39 21.38 -22.94
CA THR A 81 -11.99 19.98 -22.84
C THR A 81 -12.14 19.27 -24.19
N GLU A 82 -11.16 18.41 -24.49
CA GLU A 82 -11.18 17.47 -25.59
C GLU A 82 -11.06 16.05 -25.11
N THR A 83 -11.67 15.10 -25.82
CA THR A 83 -11.72 13.72 -25.38
C THR A 83 -10.95 12.82 -26.33
N LEU A 84 -10.02 12.03 -25.78
CA LEU A 84 -9.32 10.96 -26.47
C LEU A 84 -9.77 9.63 -25.86
N ARG A 85 -10.30 8.70 -26.67
CA ARG A 85 -10.95 7.49 -26.17
C ARG A 85 -10.51 6.25 -26.96
N ASN A 86 -10.33 5.14 -26.24
CA ASN A 86 -10.22 3.80 -26.80
C ASN A 86 -11.29 2.85 -26.18
N SER A 87 -11.11 1.53 -26.29
CA SER A 87 -12.06 0.53 -25.75
C SER A 87 -12.14 0.49 -24.21
N ASP A 88 -11.09 0.89 -23.49
CA ASP A 88 -10.94 0.69 -22.05
C ASP A 88 -10.86 1.98 -21.24
N VAL A 89 -10.37 3.08 -21.84
CA VAL A 89 -10.19 4.35 -21.15
C VAL A 89 -10.60 5.53 -22.01
N GLU A 90 -11.20 6.53 -21.36
CA GLU A 90 -11.52 7.84 -21.91
C GLU A 90 -10.70 8.91 -21.17
N LEU A 91 -9.83 9.59 -21.90
CA LEU A 91 -9.00 10.69 -21.41
C LEU A 91 -9.68 12.01 -21.71
N ARG A 92 -9.94 12.82 -20.71
CA ARG A 92 -10.47 14.18 -20.84
C ARG A 92 -9.32 15.15 -20.65
N LEU A 93 -8.92 15.79 -21.74
CA LEU A 93 -7.83 16.75 -21.77
C LEU A 93 -8.38 18.16 -21.59
N THR A 94 -7.68 18.98 -20.81
CA THR A 94 -8.07 20.37 -20.53
C THR A 94 -7.04 21.35 -21.07
N ASN A 95 -7.52 22.52 -21.53
CA ASN A 95 -6.65 23.65 -21.89
C ASN A 95 -5.97 24.26 -20.65
N ARG A 96 -6.47 24.00 -19.43
CA ARG A 96 -5.88 24.47 -18.18
C ARG A 96 -4.63 23.68 -17.82
N GLY A 97 -3.44 24.28 -17.99
CA GLY A 97 -2.15 23.62 -17.78
C GLY A 97 -1.79 22.58 -18.85
N GLY A 98 -2.69 22.34 -19.83
CA GLY A 98 -2.44 21.46 -20.97
C GLY A 98 -2.13 20.03 -20.58
N GLY A 99 -3.10 19.30 -20.05
CA GLY A 99 -2.92 17.92 -19.63
C GLY A 99 -4.25 17.16 -19.50
N ILE A 100 -4.21 15.93 -18.97
CA ILE A 100 -5.38 15.10 -18.74
C ILE A 100 -5.98 15.50 -17.38
N SER A 101 -7.18 16.09 -17.38
CA SER A 101 -7.93 16.43 -16.17
C SER A 101 -8.48 15.20 -15.48
N GLU A 102 -8.99 14.24 -16.27
CA GLU A 102 -9.60 13.00 -15.81
C GLU A 102 -9.31 11.85 -16.77
N ALA A 103 -9.10 10.65 -16.23
CA ALA A 103 -9.08 9.42 -17.01
C ALA A 103 -10.18 8.48 -16.49
N VAL A 104 -11.21 8.25 -17.30
CA VAL A 104 -12.38 7.44 -16.97
C VAL A 104 -12.17 6.01 -17.45
N LEU A 105 -12.21 5.05 -16.53
CA LEU A 105 -12.01 3.63 -16.85
C LEU A 105 -13.36 2.98 -17.21
N LEU A 106 -13.58 2.75 -18.50
CA LEU A 106 -14.89 2.40 -19.07
C LEU A 106 -15.44 1.06 -18.58
N ASN A 107 -14.55 0.12 -18.26
CA ASN A 107 -14.89 -1.25 -17.84
C ASN A 107 -14.86 -1.45 -16.30
N TYR A 108 -14.60 -0.39 -15.52
CA TYR A 108 -14.48 -0.46 -14.07
C TYR A 108 -15.53 0.44 -13.41
N PRO A 109 -16.65 -0.13 -12.87
CA PRO A 109 -17.62 0.65 -12.11
C PRO A 109 -16.99 1.13 -10.79
N ALA A 110 -17.32 2.36 -10.37
CA ALA A 110 -16.88 2.90 -9.08
C ALA A 110 -17.47 2.08 -7.92
N GLU A 111 -18.76 1.72 -8.02
CA GLU A 111 -19.44 0.81 -7.10
C GLU A 111 -20.24 -0.24 -7.87
N VAL A 112 -20.39 -1.43 -7.26
CA VAL A 112 -21.18 -2.51 -7.83
C VAL A 112 -22.64 -2.10 -7.99
N GLY A 113 -23.16 -2.22 -9.22
CA GLY A 113 -24.56 -1.88 -9.55
C GLY A 113 -24.80 -0.40 -9.85
N LYS A 114 -23.77 0.47 -9.77
CA LYS A 114 -23.86 1.87 -10.22
C LYS A 114 -23.31 2.04 -11.62
N SER A 115 -23.84 3.04 -12.34
CA SER A 115 -23.36 3.41 -13.69
C SER A 115 -22.08 4.24 -13.68
N GLU A 116 -21.77 4.84 -12.54
CA GLU A 116 -20.56 5.66 -12.36
C GLU A 116 -19.31 4.81 -12.55
N ARG A 117 -18.34 5.34 -13.31
CA ARG A 117 -17.07 4.69 -13.61
C ARG A 117 -15.95 5.20 -12.72
N VAL A 118 -14.95 4.35 -12.49
CA VAL A 118 -13.73 4.79 -11.81
C VAL A 118 -13.08 5.87 -12.64
N THR A 119 -12.84 7.02 -12.02
CA THR A 119 -12.16 8.17 -12.62
C THR A 119 -10.85 8.41 -11.87
N LEU A 120 -9.76 8.44 -12.61
CA LEU A 120 -8.42 8.77 -12.11
C LEU A 120 -8.17 10.26 -12.30
N ASN A 121 -7.54 10.88 -11.32
CA ASN A 121 -7.38 12.32 -11.20
C ASN A 121 -8.72 13.05 -11.01
N SER A 122 -8.67 14.39 -10.91
CA SER A 122 -9.84 15.25 -10.74
C SER A 122 -9.56 16.61 -11.37
N PRO A 123 -10.56 17.29 -11.95
CA PRO A 123 -10.40 18.63 -12.56
C PRO A 123 -9.85 19.68 -11.57
N ALA A 124 -10.09 19.50 -10.26
CA ALA A 124 -9.58 20.40 -9.23
C ALA A 124 -8.06 20.24 -8.95
N ARG A 125 -7.40 19.25 -9.56
CA ARG A 125 -5.99 18.91 -9.34
C ARG A 125 -5.12 19.31 -10.51
N ILE A 126 -3.79 19.12 -10.32
CA ILE A 126 -2.84 19.30 -11.42
C ILE A 126 -3.17 18.26 -12.51
N PRO A 127 -3.42 18.67 -13.75
CA PRO A 127 -3.66 17.72 -14.84
C PRO A 127 -2.45 16.82 -15.07
N ILE A 128 -2.69 15.56 -15.43
CA ILE A 128 -1.61 14.61 -15.75
C ILE A 128 -0.92 15.10 -17.05
N GLY A 129 0.40 15.24 -16.98
CA GLY A 129 1.18 15.82 -18.08
C GLY A 129 1.22 17.35 -18.10
N ALA A 130 0.63 18.03 -17.10
CA ALA A 130 0.84 19.47 -16.93
C ALA A 130 2.29 19.74 -16.51
N ILE A 131 2.86 20.80 -17.08
CA ILE A 131 4.21 21.28 -16.77
C ILE A 131 4.06 22.49 -15.85
N VAL A 132 4.70 22.45 -14.68
CA VAL A 132 4.67 23.50 -13.68
C VAL A 132 6.06 23.71 -13.09
N ASP A 133 6.37 24.95 -12.72
CA ASP A 133 7.65 25.29 -12.07
C ASP A 133 7.59 24.96 -10.56
N ASP A 134 6.45 25.24 -9.92
CA ASP A 134 6.20 24.91 -8.51
C ASP A 134 4.86 24.19 -8.35
N PRO A 135 4.86 22.88 -8.05
CA PRO A 135 3.63 22.13 -7.85
C PRO A 135 2.90 22.47 -6.53
N ALA A 136 3.55 23.16 -5.60
CA ALA A 136 2.88 23.63 -4.37
C ALA A 136 1.93 24.83 -4.65
N ALA A 137 2.28 25.64 -5.64
CA ALA A 137 1.51 26.78 -6.11
C ALA A 137 1.47 26.77 -7.66
N PRO A 138 0.81 25.78 -8.31
CA PRO A 138 0.93 25.56 -9.73
C PRO A 138 0.31 26.69 -10.55
N ALA A 139 1.13 27.33 -11.38
CA ALA A 139 0.62 28.15 -12.46
C ALA A 139 0.15 27.22 -13.59
N LEU A 140 -1.13 27.28 -13.94
CA LEU A 140 -1.75 26.47 -14.99
C LEU A 140 -2.23 27.40 -16.11
N PRO A 141 -1.33 27.77 -17.06
CA PRO A 141 -1.67 28.66 -18.15
C PRO A 141 -2.69 28.03 -19.10
N GLU A 142 -3.34 28.90 -19.89
CA GLU A 142 -4.23 28.45 -20.95
C GLU A 142 -3.42 27.94 -22.14
N TYR A 143 -3.66 26.69 -22.53
CA TYR A 143 -3.17 26.11 -23.78
C TYR A 143 -4.23 26.20 -24.87
N LYS A 144 -3.81 26.44 -26.11
CA LYS A 144 -4.68 26.24 -27.28
C LYS A 144 -4.80 24.73 -27.47
N ILE A 145 -6.03 24.21 -27.38
CA ILE A 145 -6.32 22.79 -27.57
C ILE A 145 -6.89 22.56 -28.97
N ALA A 146 -6.38 21.57 -29.67
CA ALA A 146 -6.84 21.15 -30.97
C ALA A 146 -6.81 19.62 -31.08
N ARG A 147 -7.82 19.07 -31.76
CA ARG A 147 -7.87 17.64 -32.06
C ARG A 147 -7.33 17.41 -33.48
N GLU A 148 -6.34 16.54 -33.59
CA GLU A 148 -5.70 16.14 -34.84
C GLU A 148 -5.89 14.62 -35.04
N ALA A 149 -6.99 14.19 -35.69
CA ALA A 149 -7.36 12.78 -35.86
C ALA A 149 -7.38 12.00 -34.54
N ASP A 150 -6.40 11.11 -34.32
CA ASP A 150 -6.28 10.29 -33.12
C ASP A 150 -5.34 10.89 -32.06
N THR A 151 -5.01 12.17 -32.19
CA THR A 151 -4.11 12.91 -31.31
C THR A 151 -4.80 14.16 -30.80
N VAL A 152 -4.55 14.56 -29.56
CA VAL A 152 -4.91 15.88 -29.04
C VAL A 152 -3.63 16.67 -28.84
N ALA A 153 -3.53 17.81 -29.54
CA ALA A 153 -2.43 18.75 -29.45
C ALA A 153 -2.80 19.93 -28.56
N LEU A 154 -1.87 20.34 -27.71
CA LEU A 154 -2.01 21.47 -26.81
C LEU A 154 -0.78 22.36 -26.95
N GLU A 155 -0.98 23.65 -27.18
CA GLU A 155 0.10 24.60 -27.47
C GLU A 155 0.00 25.83 -26.56
N TYR A 156 1.13 26.25 -26.03
CA TYR A 156 1.27 27.45 -25.22
C TYR A 156 2.60 28.14 -25.54
N VAL A 157 2.57 29.45 -25.63
CA VAL A 157 3.78 30.28 -25.85
C VAL A 157 4.10 31.00 -24.54
N THR A 158 5.28 30.73 -23.99
CA THR A 158 5.74 31.37 -22.76
C THR A 158 6.13 32.84 -23.00
N PRO A 159 6.23 33.67 -21.94
CA PRO A 159 6.72 35.06 -22.09
C PRO A 159 8.10 35.16 -22.72
N GLU A 160 8.95 34.12 -22.55
CA GLU A 160 10.30 34.02 -23.13
C GLU A 160 10.30 33.59 -24.60
N GLN A 161 9.15 33.59 -25.26
CA GLN A 161 8.98 33.19 -26.67
C GLN A 161 9.35 31.71 -26.92
N VAL A 162 9.14 30.84 -25.90
CA VAL A 162 9.25 29.38 -26.08
C VAL A 162 7.86 28.81 -26.31
N THR A 163 7.68 28.14 -27.44
CA THR A 163 6.45 27.38 -27.71
C THR A 163 6.56 25.99 -27.08
N ILE A 164 5.65 25.69 -26.14
CA ILE A 164 5.49 24.36 -25.55
C ILE A 164 4.33 23.67 -26.27
N ARG A 165 4.62 22.66 -27.07
CA ARG A 165 3.61 21.83 -27.74
C ARG A 165 3.58 20.46 -27.13
N LYS A 166 2.40 20.02 -26.68
CA LYS A 166 2.15 18.70 -26.12
C LYS A 166 1.24 17.93 -27.03
N LYS A 167 1.54 16.65 -27.25
CA LYS A 167 0.72 15.73 -28.04
C LYS A 167 0.40 14.50 -27.23
N PHE A 168 -0.89 14.25 -27.02
CA PHE A 168 -1.39 13.05 -26.35
C PHE A 168 -2.02 12.13 -27.40
N PHE A 169 -1.62 10.85 -27.37
CA PHE A 169 -2.15 9.84 -28.27
C PHE A 169 -2.06 8.44 -27.67
N PHE A 170 -2.88 7.53 -28.17
CA PHE A 170 -2.71 6.11 -27.88
C PHE A 170 -1.73 5.50 -28.89
N PRO A 171 -0.85 4.56 -28.46
CA PRO A 171 0.01 3.82 -29.39
C PRO A 171 -0.83 3.11 -30.46
N PRO A 172 -0.37 3.01 -31.70
CA PRO A 172 -1.08 2.32 -32.76
C PRO A 172 -1.28 0.84 -32.43
N THR A 173 -2.42 0.28 -32.81
CA THR A 173 -2.89 -1.08 -32.47
C THR A 173 -1.92 -2.21 -32.87
N ASN A 174 -1.02 -1.94 -33.82
CA ASN A 174 0.01 -2.89 -34.28
C ASN A 174 1.10 -3.19 -33.25
N GLU A 175 1.26 -2.32 -32.26
CA GLU A 175 2.19 -2.51 -31.14
C GLU A 175 1.47 -3.19 -29.99
N LYS A 176 0.95 -4.32 -29.98
CA LYS A 176 0.30 -5.11 -28.88
C LYS A 176 0.45 -4.55 -27.45
N LYS A 177 0.44 -3.21 -27.32
CA LYS A 177 0.57 -2.51 -26.06
C LYS A 177 -0.78 -2.40 -25.38
N ASP A 178 -0.74 -2.25 -24.08
CA ASP A 178 -1.91 -2.18 -23.23
C ASP A 178 -2.77 -0.93 -23.55
N ASN A 179 -4.09 -1.10 -23.63
CA ASN A 179 -5.03 0.00 -23.89
C ASN A 179 -5.04 1.08 -22.78
N PHE A 180 -4.43 0.83 -21.61
CA PHE A 180 -4.25 1.81 -20.55
C PHE A 180 -2.96 2.63 -20.68
N VAL A 181 -2.18 2.40 -21.74
CA VAL A 181 -0.98 3.18 -22.06
C VAL A 181 -1.32 4.29 -23.02
N ALA A 182 -1.03 5.53 -22.63
CA ALA A 182 -1.01 6.70 -23.50
C ALA A 182 0.42 7.23 -23.65
N LYS A 183 0.71 7.91 -24.74
CA LYS A 183 1.99 8.59 -24.97
C LYS A 183 1.77 10.10 -24.87
N LEU A 184 2.78 10.77 -24.36
CA LEU A 184 2.88 12.22 -24.30
C LEU A 184 4.21 12.64 -24.89
N ASP A 185 4.16 13.38 -26.00
CA ASP A 185 5.31 14.07 -26.57
C ASP A 185 5.23 15.55 -26.20
N VAL A 186 6.34 16.11 -25.77
CA VAL A 186 6.46 17.53 -25.38
C VAL A 186 7.62 18.15 -26.14
N ASP A 187 7.30 19.15 -27.00
CA ASP A 187 8.28 19.89 -27.79
C ASP A 187 8.42 21.30 -27.20
N PHE A 188 9.65 21.69 -26.85
CA PHE A 188 10.00 23.03 -26.42
C PHE A 188 10.76 23.73 -27.57
N THR A 189 10.11 24.58 -28.32
CA THR A 189 10.70 25.30 -29.44
C THR A 189 11.04 26.71 -29.03
N ASN A 190 12.33 27.07 -29.09
CA ASN A 190 12.79 28.43 -28.80
C ASN A 190 12.64 29.33 -30.03
N ASN A 191 11.60 30.17 -30.04
CA ASN A 191 11.36 31.16 -31.09
C ASN A 191 12.02 32.52 -30.78
N GLY A 192 12.67 32.66 -29.64
CA GLY A 192 13.42 33.83 -29.24
C GLY A 192 14.75 33.95 -29.97
N ALA A 193 15.38 35.14 -29.92
CA ALA A 193 16.69 35.38 -30.51
C ALA A 193 17.88 34.94 -29.67
N ALA A 194 17.67 34.63 -28.38
CA ALA A 194 18.69 34.20 -27.43
C ALA A 194 18.47 32.74 -26.98
N PRO A 195 19.52 32.02 -26.58
CA PRO A 195 19.36 30.70 -26.03
C PRO A 195 18.46 30.69 -24.77
N TYR A 196 17.55 29.75 -24.73
CA TYR A 196 16.68 29.50 -23.57
C TYR A 196 17.26 28.44 -22.68
N ALA A 197 17.43 28.74 -21.38
CA ALA A 197 17.85 27.79 -20.36
C ALA A 197 16.69 27.51 -19.40
N ASN A 198 16.17 26.30 -19.43
CA ASN A 198 15.18 25.84 -18.46
C ASN A 198 15.90 25.23 -17.25
N PRO A 199 15.64 25.66 -16.01
CA PRO A 199 16.30 25.12 -14.82
C PRO A 199 15.85 23.71 -14.43
N GLY A 200 14.81 23.20 -15.03
CA GLY A 200 14.05 21.99 -14.74
C GLY A 200 12.58 22.33 -14.53
N TYR A 201 11.74 21.31 -14.61
CA TYR A 201 10.29 21.48 -14.47
C TYR A 201 9.66 20.27 -13.81
N PHE A 202 8.51 20.47 -13.18
CA PHE A 202 7.70 19.37 -12.68
C PHE A 202 6.65 18.96 -13.72
N LEU A 203 6.53 17.65 -13.92
CA LEU A 203 5.44 17.04 -14.66
C LEU A 203 4.41 16.50 -13.70
N GLY A 204 3.16 16.95 -13.78
CA GLY A 204 2.05 16.41 -13.01
C GLY A 204 1.78 14.95 -13.37
N ILE A 205 1.72 14.07 -12.38
CA ILE A 205 1.37 12.65 -12.56
C ILE A 205 -0.07 12.36 -12.16
N GLY A 206 -0.81 13.36 -11.68
CA GLY A 206 -2.18 13.26 -11.25
C GLY A 206 -2.33 12.96 -9.77
N SER A 207 -3.51 12.51 -9.41
CA SER A 207 -3.90 12.26 -8.03
C SER A 207 -4.53 10.88 -7.85
N ALA A 208 -4.46 10.37 -6.63
CA ALA A 208 -5.07 9.13 -6.22
C ALA A 208 -5.88 9.33 -4.93
N ALA A 209 -7.00 8.62 -4.83
CA ALA A 209 -7.87 8.62 -3.65
C ALA A 209 -8.50 7.25 -3.46
N ARG A 210 -9.01 6.99 -2.26
CA ARG A 210 -9.84 5.79 -2.01
C ARG A 210 -11.11 5.85 -2.85
N ILE A 211 -11.52 4.75 -3.41
CA ILE A 211 -12.78 4.63 -4.17
C ILE A 211 -13.92 4.27 -3.22
N HIS A 212 -13.68 3.30 -2.33
CA HIS A 212 -14.64 2.91 -1.31
C HIS A 212 -14.18 3.38 0.08
N ARG A 213 -15.14 3.58 0.98
CA ARG A 213 -14.86 3.94 2.37
C ARG A 213 -13.97 2.90 3.08
N ASN A 214 -14.11 1.63 2.74
CA ASN A 214 -13.36 0.53 3.33
C ASN A 214 -11.99 0.30 2.69
N ASP A 215 -11.64 1.01 1.60
CA ASP A 215 -10.32 0.92 1.00
C ASP A 215 -9.27 1.44 1.99
N TYR A 216 -8.12 0.78 2.03
CA TYR A 216 -7.08 1.10 3.01
C TYR A 216 -6.35 2.39 2.65
N PRO A 217 -6.33 3.41 3.55
CA PRO A 217 -5.64 4.68 3.31
C PRO A 217 -4.15 4.51 2.98
N SER A 218 -3.50 3.50 3.57
CA SER A 218 -2.08 3.20 3.36
C SER A 218 -1.74 2.80 1.93
N TYR A 219 -2.72 2.46 1.08
CA TYR A 219 -2.52 2.22 -0.34
C TYR A 219 -2.71 3.46 -1.20
N THR A 220 -3.20 4.58 -0.65
CA THR A 220 -3.18 5.88 -1.35
C THR A 220 -1.78 6.47 -1.21
N ARG A 221 -0.97 6.30 -2.25
CA ARG A 221 0.49 6.48 -2.20
C ARG A 221 1.03 7.22 -3.41
N LEU A 222 2.11 7.96 -3.17
CA LEU A 222 3.07 8.35 -4.19
C LEU A 222 4.21 7.32 -4.16
N VAL A 223 4.47 6.67 -5.29
CA VAL A 223 5.46 5.59 -5.43
C VAL A 223 6.40 5.93 -6.58
N TRP A 224 7.67 5.61 -6.43
CA TRP A 224 8.67 5.79 -7.50
C TRP A 224 9.69 4.66 -7.50
N LEU A 225 10.20 4.34 -8.67
CA LEU A 225 11.20 3.28 -8.88
C LEU A 225 12.59 3.89 -9.06
N VAL A 226 13.55 3.44 -8.28
CA VAL A 226 14.96 3.82 -8.38
C VAL A 226 15.83 2.57 -8.25
N GLY A 227 16.61 2.27 -9.27
CA GLY A 227 17.53 1.13 -9.26
C GLY A 227 16.85 -0.21 -9.02
N GLY A 228 15.66 -0.42 -9.58
CA GLY A 228 14.87 -1.65 -9.44
C GLY A 228 14.14 -1.79 -8.10
N HIS A 229 14.18 -0.79 -7.23
CA HIS A 229 13.50 -0.79 -5.93
C HIS A 229 12.46 0.33 -5.84
N THR A 230 11.25 -0.01 -5.41
CA THR A 230 10.21 0.96 -5.13
C THR A 230 10.44 1.66 -3.79
N LYS A 231 10.17 2.96 -3.79
CA LYS A 231 10.04 3.79 -2.59
C LYS A 231 8.71 4.52 -2.67
N GLY A 232 8.18 4.95 -1.53
CA GLY A 232 6.91 5.67 -1.55
C GLY A 232 6.51 6.21 -0.21
N ILE A 233 5.54 7.13 -0.25
CA ILE A 233 4.86 7.67 0.92
C ILE A 233 3.35 7.48 0.74
N ASP A 234 2.63 7.34 1.84
CA ASP A 234 1.17 7.28 1.84
C ASP A 234 0.56 8.58 2.42
N VAL A 235 -0.76 8.67 2.36
CA VAL A 235 -1.50 9.82 2.90
C VAL A 235 -1.28 10.03 4.40
N GLY A 236 -0.92 8.99 5.16
CA GLY A 236 -0.64 9.05 6.59
C GLY A 236 0.65 9.80 6.91
N TRP A 237 1.64 9.75 6.02
CA TRP A 237 2.92 10.42 6.21
C TRP A 237 2.75 11.93 6.51
N PHE A 238 1.84 12.61 5.82
CA PHE A 238 1.62 14.06 5.95
C PHE A 238 1.10 14.50 7.33
N ALA A 239 0.49 13.58 8.09
CA ALA A 239 0.01 13.87 9.44
C ALA A 239 1.14 13.97 10.47
N GLY A 240 2.35 13.55 10.11
CA GLY A 240 3.46 13.45 11.05
C GLY A 240 3.31 12.25 11.99
N GLY A 241 4.26 12.07 12.90
CA GLY A 241 4.28 10.93 13.82
C GLY A 241 4.78 9.65 13.15
N GLY A 242 4.44 8.50 13.68
CA GLY A 242 4.59 7.21 13.00
C GLY A 242 5.99 6.63 12.94
N GLY A 243 6.77 6.72 13.99
CA GLY A 243 7.98 5.91 14.13
C GLY A 243 7.73 4.66 14.96
N PHE A 244 8.23 3.51 14.56
CA PHE A 244 8.25 2.31 15.39
C PHE A 244 9.25 2.55 16.55
N PHE A 245 8.78 2.54 17.80
CA PHE A 245 9.55 2.92 19.00
C PHE A 245 10.17 4.34 18.94
N GLY A 246 9.49 5.32 18.32
CA GLY A 246 9.97 6.69 18.26
C GLY A 246 11.05 6.98 17.20
N MET A 247 11.47 5.99 16.43
CA MET A 247 12.39 6.18 15.29
C MET A 247 11.62 6.63 14.05
N GLY A 248 12.11 7.69 13.38
CA GLY A 248 11.50 8.21 12.15
C GLY A 248 10.31 9.16 12.36
N GLN A 249 10.15 9.71 13.58
CA GLN A 249 9.14 10.74 13.83
C GLN A 249 9.50 12.03 13.09
N HIS A 250 8.50 12.64 12.48
CA HIS A 250 8.62 13.98 11.90
C HIS A 250 7.32 14.79 12.18
N PRO A 251 7.39 16.12 12.19
CA PRO A 251 6.19 16.96 12.34
C PRO A 251 5.28 16.84 11.10
N PRO A 252 3.99 17.20 11.23
CA PRO A 252 3.10 17.32 10.07
C PRO A 252 3.70 18.23 9.00
N ARG A 253 3.56 17.86 7.74
CA ARG A 253 4.07 18.64 6.60
C ARG A 253 2.98 18.82 5.54
N PRO A 254 2.87 20.01 4.93
CA PRO A 254 1.86 20.29 3.91
C PRO A 254 2.16 19.58 2.58
N TYR A 255 3.43 19.33 2.27
CA TYR A 255 3.90 18.64 1.07
C TYR A 255 5.15 17.82 1.37
N TYR A 256 5.44 16.91 0.49
CA TYR A 256 6.64 16.07 0.46
C TYR A 256 7.47 16.43 -0.76
N THR A 257 8.77 16.62 -0.56
CA THR A 257 9.73 16.75 -1.66
C THR A 257 10.96 15.94 -1.32
N GLN A 258 11.43 15.17 -2.26
CA GLN A 258 12.65 14.40 -2.12
C GLN A 258 13.43 14.36 -3.43
N SER A 259 14.71 14.74 -3.40
CA SER A 259 15.63 14.46 -4.48
C SER A 259 15.86 12.95 -4.58
N VAL A 260 15.84 12.43 -5.79
CA VAL A 260 15.99 11.01 -6.10
C VAL A 260 17.10 10.83 -7.14
N ASN A 261 17.80 9.71 -7.06
CA ASN A 261 18.84 9.44 -8.04
C ASN A 261 18.24 8.67 -9.22
N ALA A 262 17.82 9.40 -10.26
CA ALA A 262 17.36 8.85 -11.53
C ALA A 262 16.14 7.91 -11.38
N ALA A 263 14.98 8.44 -10.95
CA ALA A 263 13.77 7.64 -10.90
C ALA A 263 13.33 7.22 -12.31
N GLU A 264 13.06 5.93 -12.47
CA GLU A 264 12.66 5.32 -13.72
C GLU A 264 11.21 5.66 -14.06
N TRP A 265 10.35 5.72 -13.06
CA TRP A 265 8.97 6.19 -13.15
C TRP A 265 8.48 6.68 -11.79
N VAL A 266 7.43 7.47 -11.82
CA VAL A 266 6.70 7.96 -10.64
C VAL A 266 5.22 7.70 -10.82
N ALA A 267 4.53 7.29 -9.75
CA ALA A 267 3.12 6.91 -9.78
C ALA A 267 2.34 7.48 -8.60
N ALA A 268 1.11 7.93 -8.86
CA ALA A 268 0.10 8.15 -7.84
C ALA A 268 -0.90 6.98 -7.88
N SER A 269 -0.98 6.23 -6.78
CA SER A 269 -1.72 4.98 -6.71
C SER A 269 -2.73 4.97 -5.58
N ASN A 270 -3.85 4.30 -5.79
CA ASN A 270 -4.70 3.81 -4.71
C ASN A 270 -4.59 2.27 -4.60
N GLN A 271 -5.50 1.64 -3.89
CA GLN A 271 -5.46 0.20 -3.65
C GLN A 271 -5.49 -0.62 -4.96
N PHE A 272 -6.25 -0.20 -5.96
CA PHE A 272 -6.56 -0.98 -7.16
C PHE A 272 -6.13 -0.33 -8.47
N PHE A 273 -5.90 0.98 -8.48
CA PHE A 273 -5.63 1.77 -9.69
C PHE A 273 -4.41 2.65 -9.52
N THR A 274 -3.83 3.06 -10.64
CA THR A 274 -2.63 3.91 -10.65
C THR A 274 -2.61 4.82 -11.86
N THR A 275 -2.08 6.02 -11.67
CA THR A 275 -1.54 6.88 -12.72
C THR A 275 -0.03 6.83 -12.59
N LEU A 276 0.67 6.38 -13.63
CA LEU A 276 2.12 6.19 -13.64
C LEU A 276 2.72 6.88 -14.86
N ALA A 277 3.78 7.63 -14.65
CA ALA A 277 4.48 8.31 -15.73
C ALA A 277 5.95 7.85 -15.79
N VAL A 278 6.37 7.42 -16.98
CA VAL A 278 7.73 7.01 -17.31
C VAL A 278 8.35 8.07 -18.19
N PRO A 279 9.38 8.79 -17.76
CA PRO A 279 10.15 9.64 -18.65
C PRO A 279 11.02 8.78 -19.57
N LEU A 280 10.81 8.86 -20.88
CA LEU A 280 11.57 8.15 -21.91
C LEU A 280 12.82 8.95 -22.32
N THR A 281 12.77 10.27 -22.15
CA THR A 281 13.90 11.17 -22.34
C THR A 281 14.39 11.65 -20.99
N GLY A 282 15.55 11.15 -20.56
CA GLY A 282 16.12 11.45 -19.23
C GLY A 282 15.50 10.60 -18.10
N LYS A 283 15.72 11.03 -16.87
CA LYS A 283 15.20 10.41 -15.64
C LYS A 283 14.77 11.51 -14.67
N ALA A 284 13.76 11.23 -13.83
CA ALA A 284 13.36 12.19 -12.82
C ALA A 284 14.41 12.27 -11.70
N ASP A 285 14.74 13.48 -11.25
CA ASP A 285 15.73 13.76 -10.22
C ASP A 285 15.12 14.20 -8.87
N ALA A 286 13.80 14.51 -8.85
CA ALA A 286 13.06 14.68 -7.61
C ALA A 286 11.59 14.26 -7.78
N VAL A 287 10.96 13.97 -6.63
CA VAL A 287 9.53 13.69 -6.52
C VAL A 287 8.88 14.66 -5.56
N TRP A 288 7.66 15.06 -5.88
CA TRP A 288 6.85 15.93 -5.06
C TRP A 288 5.47 15.31 -4.83
N GLY A 289 4.92 15.49 -3.63
CA GLY A 289 3.58 15.03 -3.29
C GLY A 289 2.89 15.92 -2.26
N LYS A 290 1.55 16.00 -2.36
CA LYS A 290 0.71 16.77 -1.46
C LYS A 290 -0.55 15.97 -1.12
N ARG A 291 -0.88 15.94 0.19
CA ARG A 291 -2.15 15.41 0.63
C ARG A 291 -3.23 16.49 0.47
N PHE A 292 -4.40 16.06 0.03
CA PHE A 292 -5.59 16.92 0.00
C PHE A 292 -6.78 16.20 0.66
N GLU A 293 -7.71 16.99 1.10
CA GLU A 293 -8.92 16.52 1.78
C GLU A 293 -10.05 16.37 0.77
N ILE A 294 -10.77 15.24 0.87
CA ILE A 294 -11.93 14.94 0.03
C ILE A 294 -13.19 15.08 0.87
N ASP A 295 -13.22 14.40 2.02
CA ASP A 295 -14.31 14.47 2.99
C ASP A 295 -13.75 14.51 4.41
N PRO A 296 -13.82 15.68 5.08
CA PRO A 296 -13.36 15.84 6.45
C PRO A 296 -14.08 14.93 7.45
N ALA A 297 -15.39 14.75 7.27
CA ALA A 297 -16.21 13.97 8.19
C ALA A 297 -15.83 12.48 8.18
N GLU A 298 -15.44 11.96 7.02
CA GLU A 298 -14.99 10.59 6.83
C GLU A 298 -13.47 10.40 6.94
N LYS A 299 -12.72 11.48 7.20
CA LYS A 299 -11.24 11.48 7.17
C LYS A 299 -10.71 10.87 5.85
N ASN A 300 -11.38 11.22 4.76
CA ASN A 300 -11.01 10.78 3.43
C ASN A 300 -10.03 11.76 2.81
N TYR A 301 -8.83 11.25 2.51
CA TYR A 301 -7.73 12.02 1.93
C TYR A 301 -7.29 11.40 0.63
N GLY A 302 -6.96 12.26 -0.34
CA GLY A 302 -6.25 11.93 -1.54
C GLY A 302 -4.80 12.40 -1.49
N LEU A 303 -4.03 11.97 -2.45
CA LEU A 303 -2.64 12.34 -2.67
C LEU A 303 -2.48 12.77 -4.12
N GLU A 304 -1.82 13.91 -4.34
CA GLU A 304 -1.45 14.47 -5.63
C GLU A 304 0.07 14.41 -5.78
N GLY A 305 0.57 14.10 -6.95
CA GLY A 305 1.98 13.93 -7.19
C GLY A 305 2.50 14.59 -8.47
N ALA A 306 3.81 14.92 -8.46
CA ALA A 306 4.55 15.38 -9.60
C ALA A 306 5.98 14.83 -9.56
N MET A 307 6.63 14.71 -10.72
CA MET A 307 8.04 14.38 -10.86
C MET A 307 8.81 15.56 -11.45
N HIS A 308 9.99 15.84 -10.89
CA HIS A 308 10.91 16.85 -11.42
C HIS A 308 11.81 16.22 -12.48
N LEU A 309 11.99 16.96 -13.57
CA LEU A 309 12.90 16.62 -14.67
C LEU A 309 14.01 17.65 -14.72
N PRO A 310 15.26 17.21 -14.98
CA PRO A 310 16.42 18.09 -14.97
C PRO A 310 16.34 19.16 -16.06
N GLY A 311 17.02 20.26 -15.81
CA GLY A 311 17.09 21.40 -16.74
C GLY A 311 17.74 21.04 -18.06
N PHE A 312 17.40 21.84 -19.08
CA PHE A 312 17.93 21.72 -20.43
C PHE A 312 18.15 23.10 -21.05
N ARG A 313 18.90 23.14 -22.16
CA ARG A 313 19.16 24.36 -22.92
C ARG A 313 18.74 24.15 -24.36
N VAL A 314 18.11 25.20 -24.95
CA VAL A 314 17.64 25.21 -26.35
C VAL A 314 18.18 26.46 -27.02
N GLU A 315 18.96 26.30 -28.08
CA GLU A 315 19.47 27.43 -28.87
C GLU A 315 18.34 28.07 -29.65
N ALA A 316 18.55 29.33 -30.10
CA ALA A 316 17.57 30.06 -30.88
C ALA A 316 17.15 29.27 -32.14
N GLY A 317 15.84 29.12 -32.36
CA GLY A 317 15.28 28.36 -33.48
C GLY A 317 15.36 26.84 -33.37
N GLN A 318 15.88 26.30 -32.25
CA GLN A 318 15.96 24.85 -32.00
C GLN A 318 14.78 24.35 -31.14
N THR A 319 14.60 23.03 -31.13
CA THR A 319 13.57 22.33 -30.34
C THR A 319 14.20 21.26 -29.45
N TYR A 320 13.81 21.23 -28.18
CA TYR A 320 14.07 20.14 -27.29
C TYR A 320 12.83 19.27 -27.17
N ASN A 321 13.00 17.93 -27.34
CA ASN A 321 11.90 16.98 -27.33
C ASN A 321 11.99 16.11 -26.07
N ALA A 322 10.89 16.00 -25.34
CA ALA A 322 10.72 15.10 -24.20
C ALA A 322 9.56 14.14 -24.46
N HIS A 323 9.78 12.86 -24.22
CA HIS A 323 8.81 11.80 -24.45
C HIS A 323 8.47 11.10 -23.15
N PHE A 324 7.18 10.80 -22.95
CA PHE A 324 6.67 10.14 -21.75
C PHE A 324 5.72 9.02 -22.14
N GLN A 325 5.77 7.94 -21.34
CA GLN A 325 4.74 6.91 -21.33
C GLN A 325 3.89 7.09 -20.08
N LEU A 326 2.58 7.14 -20.26
CA LEU A 326 1.60 7.28 -19.19
C LEU A 326 0.80 5.98 -19.10
N TYR A 327 0.78 5.34 -17.93
CA TYR A 327 -0.14 4.26 -17.63
C TYR A 327 -1.26 4.78 -16.74
N LEU A 328 -2.51 4.63 -17.20
CA LEU A 328 -3.70 5.20 -16.57
C LEU A 328 -4.74 4.09 -16.43
N GLY A 329 -4.63 3.28 -15.38
CA GLY A 329 -5.47 2.10 -15.32
C GLY A 329 -5.40 1.26 -14.04
N PRO A 330 -5.99 0.06 -14.10
CA PRO A 330 -6.01 -0.89 -13.00
C PRO A 330 -4.62 -1.52 -12.78
N LYS A 331 -4.31 -1.85 -11.53
CA LYS A 331 -3.09 -2.58 -11.16
C LYS A 331 -3.23 -4.06 -11.49
N LEU A 332 -3.27 -4.39 -12.78
CA LEU A 332 -3.29 -5.75 -13.29
C LEU A 332 -1.86 -6.25 -13.50
N TYR A 333 -1.42 -7.15 -12.61
CA TYR A 333 -0.03 -7.64 -12.62
C TYR A 333 0.42 -8.16 -13.98
N HIS A 334 -0.39 -8.98 -14.65
CA HIS A 334 -0.03 -9.60 -15.93
C HIS A 334 0.14 -8.56 -17.06
N ARG A 335 -0.58 -7.43 -17.02
CA ARG A 335 -0.44 -6.34 -17.99
C ARG A 335 0.77 -5.48 -17.67
N LEU A 336 0.90 -5.05 -16.41
CA LEU A 336 2.03 -4.24 -15.96
C LEU A 336 3.37 -4.97 -16.14
N ALA A 337 3.40 -6.30 -15.97
CA ALA A 337 4.61 -7.12 -16.17
C ALA A 337 5.03 -7.28 -17.65
N GLN A 338 4.17 -6.91 -18.59
CA GLN A 338 4.48 -6.92 -20.02
C GLN A 338 5.05 -5.57 -20.50
N LEU A 339 5.00 -4.53 -19.66
CA LEU A 339 5.58 -3.23 -19.95
C LEU A 339 7.10 -3.23 -19.70
N GLU A 340 7.81 -2.31 -20.36
CA GLU A 340 9.28 -2.37 -20.52
C GLU A 340 10.07 -1.79 -19.34
N HIS A 341 9.40 -1.03 -18.43
CA HIS A 341 10.09 -0.26 -17.39
C HIS A 341 9.80 -0.74 -15.97
N ASN A 342 9.51 -2.05 -15.79
CA ASN A 342 9.20 -2.66 -14.49
C ASN A 342 7.97 -2.03 -13.78
N GLU A 343 6.96 -1.62 -14.53
CA GLU A 343 5.76 -0.94 -14.01
C GLU A 343 4.99 -1.84 -13.02
N ALA A 344 5.14 -3.17 -13.11
CA ALA A 344 4.55 -4.12 -12.17
C ALA A 344 5.02 -3.93 -10.72
N GLU A 345 6.16 -3.27 -10.51
CA GLU A 345 6.67 -2.96 -9.17
C GLU A 345 5.77 -1.97 -8.40
N VAL A 346 4.87 -1.25 -9.08
CA VAL A 346 3.85 -0.39 -8.45
C VAL A 346 2.91 -1.16 -7.52
N MET A 347 2.82 -2.49 -7.66
CA MET A 347 2.03 -3.34 -6.77
C MET A 347 2.68 -3.55 -5.38
N GLU A 348 3.98 -3.26 -5.24
CA GLU A 348 4.69 -3.28 -3.95
C GLU A 348 4.42 -4.55 -3.10
N PHE A 349 4.57 -5.73 -3.67
CA PHE A 349 4.35 -7.00 -2.96
C PHE A 349 5.37 -7.29 -1.82
N GLY A 350 6.39 -6.44 -1.68
CA GLY A 350 7.38 -6.53 -0.61
C GLY A 350 8.18 -7.83 -0.63
N ILE A 351 8.57 -8.30 0.56
CA ILE A 351 9.42 -9.49 0.73
C ILE A 351 8.77 -10.79 0.24
N PHE A 352 7.45 -10.82 0.12
CA PHE A 352 6.70 -11.98 -0.39
C PHE A 352 6.38 -11.91 -1.88
N LYS A 353 7.02 -11.03 -2.63
CA LYS A 353 6.79 -10.77 -4.05
C LYS A 353 6.65 -12.04 -4.89
N ILE A 354 7.62 -12.96 -4.80
CA ILE A 354 7.62 -14.21 -5.57
C ILE A 354 6.37 -15.07 -5.25
N ILE A 355 5.99 -15.13 -3.97
CA ILE A 355 4.81 -15.88 -3.54
C ILE A 355 3.53 -15.20 -4.03
N CYS A 356 3.43 -13.87 -3.91
CA CYS A 356 2.28 -13.09 -4.39
C CYS A 356 2.08 -13.28 -5.90
N GLN A 357 3.15 -13.18 -6.69
CA GLN A 357 3.13 -13.36 -8.14
C GLN A 357 2.69 -14.78 -8.54
N ALA A 358 3.26 -15.80 -7.89
CA ALA A 358 2.89 -17.19 -8.15
C ALA A 358 1.42 -17.45 -7.81
N LEU A 359 0.94 -16.95 -6.68
CA LEU A 359 -0.44 -17.11 -6.24
C LEU A 359 -1.42 -16.34 -7.13
N LEU A 360 -1.08 -15.11 -7.56
CA LEU A 360 -1.92 -14.31 -8.45
C LEU A 360 -2.03 -14.94 -9.84
N ASN A 361 -0.91 -15.41 -10.40
CA ASN A 361 -0.91 -16.13 -11.68
C ASN A 361 -1.73 -17.41 -11.59
N ALA A 362 -1.58 -18.20 -10.51
CA ALA A 362 -2.38 -19.40 -10.28
C ALA A 362 -3.87 -19.06 -10.12
N LEU A 363 -4.22 -17.99 -9.40
CA LEU A 363 -5.60 -17.52 -9.24
C LEU A 363 -6.22 -17.17 -10.59
N ASN A 364 -5.54 -16.38 -11.40
CA ASN A 364 -6.02 -15.95 -12.72
C ASN A 364 -6.12 -17.13 -13.69
N THR A 365 -5.18 -18.08 -13.64
CA THR A 365 -5.25 -19.32 -14.42
C THR A 365 -6.46 -20.15 -14.00
N LEU A 366 -6.69 -20.34 -12.71
CA LEU A 366 -7.86 -21.07 -12.22
C LEU A 366 -9.16 -20.36 -12.60
N HIS A 367 -9.19 -19.03 -12.52
CA HIS A 367 -10.35 -18.24 -12.94
C HIS A 367 -10.66 -18.43 -14.43
N SER A 368 -9.66 -18.51 -15.31
CA SER A 368 -9.88 -18.73 -16.74
C SER A 368 -10.58 -20.06 -17.06
N PHE A 369 -10.44 -21.08 -16.19
CA PHE A 369 -11.14 -22.36 -16.32
C PHE A 369 -12.50 -22.37 -15.60
N LEU A 370 -12.61 -21.73 -14.45
CA LEU A 370 -13.77 -21.82 -13.56
C LEU A 370 -14.79 -20.69 -13.79
N GLY A 371 -14.39 -19.58 -14.41
CA GLY A 371 -15.23 -18.42 -14.68
C GLY A 371 -15.71 -17.66 -13.44
N ASN A 372 -15.24 -18.02 -12.24
CA ASN A 372 -15.63 -17.37 -10.99
C ASN A 372 -14.44 -17.27 -10.03
N TYR A 373 -14.14 -16.06 -9.53
CA TYR A 373 -13.00 -15.82 -8.64
C TYR A 373 -13.14 -16.49 -7.27
N ALA A 374 -14.34 -16.61 -6.71
CA ALA A 374 -14.53 -17.32 -5.45
C ALA A 374 -14.23 -18.82 -5.61
N ALA A 375 -14.70 -19.44 -6.70
CA ALA A 375 -14.36 -20.82 -7.03
C ALA A 375 -12.85 -20.98 -7.26
N ALA A 376 -12.20 -20.00 -7.90
CA ALA A 376 -10.75 -20.00 -8.10
C ALA A 376 -9.99 -19.90 -6.77
N ILE A 377 -10.45 -19.08 -5.83
CA ILE A 377 -9.87 -18.99 -4.46
C ILE A 377 -10.01 -20.32 -3.73
N LEU A 378 -11.18 -20.96 -3.78
CA LEU A 378 -11.41 -22.27 -3.15
C LEU A 378 -10.53 -23.37 -3.79
N ALA A 379 -10.41 -23.38 -5.12
CA ALA A 379 -9.54 -24.30 -5.84
C ALA A 379 -8.06 -24.05 -5.50
N LEU A 380 -7.61 -22.80 -5.49
CA LEU A 380 -6.25 -22.43 -5.10
C LEU A 380 -5.96 -22.88 -3.66
N THR A 381 -6.90 -22.65 -2.72
CA THR A 381 -6.78 -23.11 -1.33
C THR A 381 -6.61 -24.61 -1.26
N THR A 382 -7.40 -25.34 -2.05
CA THR A 382 -7.34 -26.81 -2.13
C THR A 382 -5.98 -27.28 -2.63
N ILE A 383 -5.47 -26.70 -3.72
CA ILE A 383 -4.16 -27.04 -4.30
C ILE A 383 -3.04 -26.78 -3.29
N VAL A 384 -3.02 -25.60 -2.65
CA VAL A 384 -2.02 -25.26 -1.64
C VAL A 384 -2.09 -26.22 -0.46
N LYS A 385 -3.31 -26.56 0.02
CA LYS A 385 -3.50 -27.51 1.11
C LYS A 385 -3.03 -28.91 0.76
N LEU A 386 -3.37 -29.42 -0.41
CA LEU A 386 -2.93 -30.74 -0.86
C LEU A 386 -1.41 -30.81 -1.01
N SER A 387 -0.79 -29.77 -1.56
CA SER A 387 0.68 -29.68 -1.70
C SER A 387 1.39 -29.71 -0.35
N LEU A 388 0.82 -29.05 0.67
CA LEU A 388 1.39 -29.00 2.02
C LEU A 388 0.93 -30.14 2.93
N TRP A 389 -0.01 -30.98 2.47
CA TRP A 389 -0.60 -32.05 3.27
C TRP A 389 0.42 -33.01 3.91
N PRO A 390 1.42 -33.55 3.18
CA PRO A 390 2.38 -34.48 3.75
C PRO A 390 3.22 -33.83 4.85
N LEU A 391 3.56 -32.54 4.67
CA LEU A 391 4.35 -31.79 5.64
C LEU A 391 3.54 -31.46 6.90
N GLN A 392 2.28 -31.04 6.74
CA GLN A 392 1.37 -30.78 7.86
C GLN A 392 1.04 -32.07 8.63
N SER A 393 0.90 -33.22 7.95
CA SER A 393 0.66 -34.51 8.60
C SER A 393 1.83 -34.96 9.47
N LYS A 394 3.08 -34.78 8.98
CA LYS A 394 4.29 -35.05 9.77
C LYS A 394 4.38 -34.17 11.02
N ALA A 395 4.05 -32.90 10.88
CA ALA A 395 4.07 -31.95 11.99
C ALA A 395 2.95 -32.24 13.01
N THR A 396 1.75 -32.61 12.56
CA THR A 396 0.65 -33.05 13.44
C THR A 396 1.03 -34.34 14.19
N ALA A 397 1.71 -35.28 13.53
CA ALA A 397 2.22 -36.49 14.20
C ALA A 397 3.26 -36.13 15.28
N SER A 398 4.16 -35.17 15.04
CA SER A 398 5.10 -34.65 16.03
C SER A 398 4.38 -34.01 17.22
N MET A 399 3.36 -33.18 16.97
CA MET A 399 2.53 -32.59 18.02
C MET A 399 1.81 -33.66 18.87
N ARG A 400 1.31 -34.72 18.25
CA ARG A 400 0.67 -35.84 18.99
C ARG A 400 1.66 -36.58 19.87
N ARG A 401 2.90 -36.81 19.41
CA ARG A 401 3.97 -37.38 20.26
C ARG A 401 4.31 -36.49 21.46
N MET A 402 4.38 -35.16 21.22
CA MET A 402 4.60 -34.17 22.26
C MET A 402 3.43 -34.13 23.27
N SER A 403 2.19 -34.19 22.77
CA SER A 403 0.98 -34.28 23.62
C SER A 403 0.93 -35.54 24.47
N ALA A 404 1.42 -36.68 23.98
CA ALA A 404 1.51 -37.93 24.74
C ALA A 404 2.50 -37.84 25.90
N LEU A 405 3.49 -36.93 25.87
CA LEU A 405 4.40 -36.64 27.01
C LEU A 405 3.81 -35.68 28.03
N SER A 406 2.64 -35.09 27.78
CA SER A 406 2.01 -34.09 28.64
C SER A 406 1.94 -34.52 30.14
N PRO A 407 1.52 -35.74 30.51
CA PRO A 407 1.48 -36.14 31.92
C PRO A 407 2.87 -36.11 32.58
N LYS A 408 3.93 -36.59 31.88
CA LYS A 408 5.29 -36.55 32.40
C LYS A 408 5.84 -35.12 32.54
N ILE A 409 5.45 -34.24 31.67
CA ILE A 409 5.81 -32.81 31.74
C ILE A 409 5.10 -32.15 32.94
N GLN A 410 3.86 -32.54 33.23
CA GLN A 410 3.15 -32.07 34.43
C GLN A 410 3.83 -32.53 35.72
N GLU A 411 4.24 -33.79 35.81
CA GLU A 411 5.03 -34.31 36.94
C GLU A 411 6.35 -33.53 37.13
N LEU A 412 7.06 -33.24 36.05
CA LEU A 412 8.28 -32.43 36.12
C LEU A 412 7.99 -31.01 36.60
N ARG A 413 6.88 -30.43 36.18
CA ARG A 413 6.46 -29.08 36.57
C ARG A 413 6.10 -29.01 38.07
N GLU A 414 5.42 -30.03 38.61
CA GLU A 414 5.13 -30.11 40.02
C GLU A 414 6.41 -30.30 40.84
N LYS A 415 7.32 -31.16 40.36
CA LYS A 415 8.59 -31.45 41.03
C LYS A 415 9.55 -30.26 41.09
N TYR A 416 9.59 -29.42 40.02
CA TYR A 416 10.50 -28.27 39.89
C TYR A 416 9.76 -26.94 39.85
N LYS A 417 8.66 -26.82 40.64
CA LYS A 417 7.77 -25.66 40.65
C LYS A 417 8.51 -24.36 40.99
N ASP A 418 9.52 -24.44 41.87
CA ASP A 418 10.28 -23.29 42.36
C ASP A 418 11.57 -23.02 41.56
N ASP A 419 11.91 -23.90 40.61
CA ASP A 419 13.09 -23.74 39.74
C ASP A 419 12.74 -23.89 38.27
N PRO A 420 12.29 -22.79 37.62
CA PRO A 420 11.91 -22.77 36.18
C PRO A 420 13.07 -23.17 35.27
N THR A 421 14.30 -22.87 35.63
CA THR A 421 15.49 -23.18 34.83
C THR A 421 15.72 -24.67 34.76
N ARG A 422 15.67 -25.33 35.91
CA ARG A 422 15.83 -26.78 36.00
C ARG A 422 14.64 -27.51 35.37
N MET A 423 13.42 -27.01 35.56
CA MET A 423 12.21 -27.53 34.89
C MET A 423 12.39 -27.55 33.38
N ASN A 424 12.86 -26.44 32.77
CA ASN A 424 13.10 -26.35 31.32
C ASN A 424 14.20 -27.33 30.86
N GLN A 425 15.30 -27.45 31.63
CA GLN A 425 16.37 -28.37 31.31
C GLN A 425 15.89 -29.85 31.34
N GLU A 426 15.15 -30.26 32.37
CA GLU A 426 14.63 -31.62 32.47
C GLU A 426 13.55 -31.91 31.41
N THR A 427 12.74 -30.92 31.06
CA THR A 427 11.79 -31.02 29.93
C THR A 427 12.52 -31.22 28.59
N MET A 428 13.61 -30.49 28.34
CA MET A 428 14.43 -30.68 27.15
C MET A 428 15.16 -32.02 27.11
N LYS A 429 15.59 -32.54 28.29
CA LYS A 429 16.14 -33.90 28.39
C LYS A 429 15.07 -34.94 28.08
N LEU A 430 13.86 -34.76 28.61
CA LEU A 430 12.73 -35.65 28.37
C LEU A 430 12.41 -35.72 26.86
N TYR A 431 12.37 -34.59 26.16
CA TYR A 431 12.18 -34.57 24.70
C TYR A 431 13.30 -35.33 23.97
N LYS A 432 14.57 -35.14 24.37
CA LYS A 432 15.70 -35.87 23.79
C LYS A 432 15.63 -37.38 24.06
N GLU A 433 15.24 -37.81 25.29
CA GLU A 433 15.06 -39.22 25.62
C GLU A 433 14.03 -39.93 24.72
N TYR A 434 12.96 -39.25 24.34
CA TYR A 434 11.91 -39.79 23.49
C TYR A 434 12.06 -39.43 22.02
N GLY A 435 13.19 -38.80 21.62
CA GLY A 435 13.46 -38.43 20.22
C GLY A 435 12.46 -37.44 19.62
N ILE A 436 11.87 -36.58 20.46
CA ILE A 436 10.87 -35.59 20.05
C ILE A 436 11.55 -34.25 19.84
N ASN A 437 11.37 -33.71 18.63
CA ASN A 437 11.81 -32.35 18.31
C ASN A 437 10.69 -31.36 18.64
N PRO A 438 10.85 -30.48 19.65
CA PRO A 438 9.81 -29.50 20.00
C PRO A 438 9.53 -28.49 18.87
N VAL A 439 10.51 -28.20 18.01
CA VAL A 439 10.34 -27.33 16.85
C VAL A 439 9.45 -27.97 15.78
N GLY A 440 9.36 -29.29 15.73
CA GLY A 440 8.49 -30.00 14.78
C GLY A 440 7.00 -29.67 14.96
N GLY A 441 6.57 -29.28 16.16
CA GLY A 441 5.20 -28.88 16.45
C GLY A 441 4.80 -27.50 15.92
N CYS A 442 5.74 -26.55 15.84
CA CYS A 442 5.48 -25.20 15.34
C CYS A 442 5.77 -25.05 13.82
N LEU A 443 6.35 -26.07 13.17
CA LEU A 443 6.71 -26.06 11.76
C LEU A 443 5.53 -25.70 10.82
N PRO A 444 4.28 -26.21 11.02
CA PRO A 444 3.15 -25.81 10.19
C PRO A 444 2.89 -24.30 10.23
N MET A 445 3.01 -23.70 11.42
CA MET A 445 2.80 -22.27 11.61
C MET A 445 3.87 -21.45 10.87
N LEU A 446 5.14 -21.86 10.95
CA LEU A 446 6.25 -21.18 10.26
C LEU A 446 6.11 -21.20 8.74
N ILE A 447 5.62 -22.31 8.16
CA ILE A 447 5.38 -22.42 6.72
C ILE A 447 4.13 -21.65 6.31
N GLN A 448 3.13 -21.62 7.19
CA GLN A 448 1.89 -20.90 6.94
C GLN A 448 2.07 -19.39 6.88
N ILE A 449 3.01 -18.80 7.63
CA ILE A 449 3.24 -17.36 7.72
C ILE A 449 3.55 -16.74 6.34
N PRO A 450 4.51 -17.22 5.55
CA PRO A 450 4.78 -16.67 4.21
C PRO A 450 3.58 -16.78 3.25
N ILE A 451 2.87 -17.89 3.30
CA ILE A 451 1.69 -18.12 2.45
C ILE A 451 0.55 -17.20 2.87
N PHE A 452 0.35 -17.02 4.18
CA PHE A 452 -0.65 -16.09 4.71
C PHE A 452 -0.38 -14.66 4.26
N PHE A 453 0.83 -14.15 4.52
CA PHE A 453 1.17 -12.78 4.14
C PHE A 453 1.20 -12.58 2.62
N GLY A 454 1.63 -13.59 1.86
CA GLY A 454 1.58 -13.56 0.40
C GLY A 454 0.14 -13.45 -0.11
N LEU A 455 -0.77 -14.31 0.35
CA LEU A 455 -2.19 -14.25 -0.01
C LEU A 455 -2.86 -12.97 0.50
N PHE A 456 -2.58 -12.57 1.72
CA PHE A 456 -3.10 -11.33 2.30
C PHE A 456 -2.73 -10.11 1.46
N THR A 457 -1.46 -9.97 1.10
CA THR A 457 -0.98 -8.85 0.29
C THR A 457 -1.55 -8.91 -1.13
N MET A 458 -1.60 -10.10 -1.73
CA MET A 458 -2.11 -10.30 -3.08
C MET A 458 -3.61 -10.01 -3.16
N LEU A 459 -4.44 -10.64 -2.30
CA LEU A 459 -5.90 -10.49 -2.35
C LEU A 459 -6.36 -9.05 -2.06
N ARG A 460 -5.62 -8.30 -1.25
CA ARG A 460 -5.95 -6.89 -0.96
C ARG A 460 -5.73 -5.96 -2.15
N GLN A 461 -4.85 -6.29 -3.06
CA GLN A 461 -4.50 -5.45 -4.21
C GLN A 461 -5.03 -6.00 -5.54
N ALA A 462 -5.60 -7.20 -5.54
CA ALA A 462 -6.14 -7.83 -6.73
C ALA A 462 -7.40 -7.09 -7.20
N VAL A 463 -7.24 -6.24 -8.22
CA VAL A 463 -8.34 -5.50 -8.84
C VAL A 463 -9.36 -6.44 -9.48
N GLU A 464 -8.94 -7.64 -9.85
CA GLU A 464 -9.76 -8.70 -10.41
C GLU A 464 -10.89 -9.17 -9.49
N LEU A 465 -10.74 -8.95 -8.17
CA LEU A 465 -11.75 -9.33 -7.17
C LEU A 465 -12.86 -8.29 -7.01
N ARG A 466 -12.67 -7.07 -7.58
CA ARG A 466 -13.68 -6.02 -7.52
C ARG A 466 -14.92 -6.41 -8.32
N GLY A 467 -16.08 -6.35 -7.64
CA GLY A 467 -17.35 -6.75 -8.23
C GLY A 467 -17.50 -8.25 -8.47
N ALA A 468 -16.50 -9.08 -8.12
CA ALA A 468 -16.66 -10.52 -8.17
C ALA A 468 -17.59 -10.98 -7.05
N HIS A 469 -18.68 -11.66 -7.41
CA HIS A 469 -19.73 -12.07 -6.47
C HIS A 469 -19.62 -13.56 -6.08
N PHE A 470 -20.09 -13.89 -4.87
CA PHE A 470 -20.21 -15.26 -4.41
C PHE A 470 -21.28 -15.40 -3.34
N LEU A 471 -22.31 -16.22 -3.59
CA LEU A 471 -23.48 -16.40 -2.70
C LEU A 471 -24.11 -15.03 -2.35
N TRP A 472 -24.06 -14.63 -1.08
CA TRP A 472 -24.55 -13.33 -0.60
C TRP A 472 -23.53 -12.19 -0.75
N ILE A 473 -22.27 -12.50 -1.06
CA ILE A 473 -21.17 -11.53 -1.19
C ILE A 473 -21.27 -10.88 -2.57
N ARG A 474 -21.43 -9.56 -2.61
CA ARG A 474 -21.55 -8.79 -3.86
C ARG A 474 -20.20 -8.40 -4.45
N ASP A 475 -19.18 -8.27 -3.59
CA ASP A 475 -17.83 -7.85 -3.97
C ASP A 475 -16.80 -8.54 -3.07
N LEU A 476 -15.98 -9.41 -3.66
CA LEU A 476 -14.94 -10.14 -2.93
C LEU A 476 -13.80 -9.23 -2.44
N SER A 477 -13.65 -8.03 -3.01
CA SER A 477 -12.63 -7.05 -2.59
C SER A 477 -13.03 -6.24 -1.37
N GLN A 478 -14.31 -6.30 -0.95
CA GLN A 478 -14.88 -5.57 0.18
C GLN A 478 -15.33 -6.53 1.30
N PRO A 479 -15.56 -6.05 2.53
CA PRO A 479 -16.21 -6.83 3.57
C PRO A 479 -17.62 -7.29 3.14
N ASP A 480 -18.05 -8.47 3.58
CA ASP A 480 -19.34 -9.07 3.23
C ASP A 480 -20.51 -8.54 4.11
N THR A 481 -20.57 -7.23 4.30
CA THR A 481 -21.57 -6.57 5.14
C THR A 481 -22.98 -6.82 4.61
N VAL A 482 -23.81 -7.51 5.39
CA VAL A 482 -25.23 -7.81 5.04
C VAL A 482 -26.20 -6.83 5.67
N ALA A 483 -25.86 -6.24 6.81
CA ALA A 483 -26.68 -5.28 7.54
C ALA A 483 -25.82 -4.41 8.46
N HIS A 484 -26.41 -3.36 9.01
CA HIS A 484 -25.82 -2.55 10.07
C HIS A 484 -26.70 -2.62 11.31
N LEU A 485 -26.11 -2.70 12.49
CA LEU A 485 -26.85 -2.67 13.76
C LEU A 485 -27.56 -1.31 13.91
N PRO A 486 -28.88 -1.27 14.14
CA PRO A 486 -29.67 -0.03 14.07
C PRO A 486 -29.22 1.07 15.05
N VAL A 487 -28.68 0.70 16.21
CA VAL A 487 -28.34 1.65 17.29
C VAL A 487 -26.90 2.16 17.18
N VAL A 488 -25.98 1.30 16.74
CA VAL A 488 -24.52 1.57 16.79
C VAL A 488 -23.96 1.80 15.38
N GLY A 489 -24.71 1.47 14.33
CA GLY A 489 -24.24 1.54 12.93
C GLY A 489 -23.15 0.54 12.60
N TRP A 490 -22.89 -0.46 13.45
CA TRP A 490 -21.79 -1.41 13.24
C TRP A 490 -22.14 -2.41 12.14
N PRO A 491 -21.24 -2.67 11.16
CA PRO A 491 -21.49 -3.60 10.06
C PRO A 491 -21.57 -5.03 10.58
N ILE A 492 -22.49 -5.83 10.06
CA ILE A 492 -22.60 -7.27 10.32
C ILE A 492 -21.97 -7.99 9.13
N ASN A 493 -20.77 -8.55 9.33
CA ASN A 493 -20.02 -9.32 8.35
C ASN A 493 -20.15 -10.80 8.71
N ILE A 494 -20.80 -11.60 7.86
CA ILE A 494 -21.10 -13.02 8.15
C ILE A 494 -19.85 -13.88 8.01
N LEU A 495 -19.08 -13.68 6.96
CA LEU A 495 -17.95 -14.54 6.63
C LEU A 495 -16.84 -14.53 7.69
N PRO A 496 -16.46 -13.39 8.30
CA PRO A 496 -15.56 -13.38 9.45
C PRO A 496 -16.08 -14.14 10.68
N LEU A 497 -17.42 -14.17 10.88
CA LEU A 497 -18.03 -14.96 11.96
C LEU A 497 -17.91 -16.47 11.69
N ILE A 498 -18.15 -16.89 10.44
CA ILE A 498 -17.94 -18.30 10.02
C ILE A 498 -16.47 -18.66 10.12
N MET A 499 -15.58 -17.79 9.72
CA MET A 499 -14.13 -17.95 9.86
C MET A 499 -13.73 -18.15 11.32
N ALA A 500 -14.28 -17.36 12.25
CA ALA A 500 -14.04 -17.51 13.67
C ALA A 500 -14.56 -18.86 14.21
N ALA A 501 -15.79 -19.21 13.88
CA ALA A 501 -16.39 -20.48 14.28
C ALA A 501 -15.55 -21.69 13.80
N THR A 502 -15.11 -21.67 12.56
CA THR A 502 -14.23 -22.73 12.00
C THR A 502 -12.84 -22.72 12.64
N SER A 503 -12.30 -21.56 13.01
CA SER A 503 -11.02 -21.43 13.72
C SER A 503 -11.12 -22.01 15.15
N PHE A 504 -12.21 -21.72 15.89
CA PHE A 504 -12.47 -22.33 17.18
C PHE A 504 -12.60 -23.85 17.07
N TRP A 505 -13.34 -24.34 16.08
CA TRP A 505 -13.49 -25.76 15.83
C TRP A 505 -12.15 -26.44 15.55
N MET A 506 -11.33 -25.85 14.69
CA MET A 506 -9.97 -26.32 14.39
C MET A 506 -9.10 -26.35 15.67
N THR A 507 -9.12 -25.27 16.47
CA THR A 507 -8.35 -25.17 17.71
C THR A 507 -8.78 -26.22 18.73
N HIS A 508 -10.08 -26.51 18.84
CA HIS A 508 -10.61 -27.56 19.72
C HIS A 508 -10.12 -28.96 19.32
N LEU A 509 -9.98 -29.23 18.02
CA LEU A 509 -9.50 -30.52 17.50
C LEU A 509 -7.97 -30.67 17.55
N THR A 510 -7.23 -29.58 17.67
CA THR A 510 -5.76 -29.58 17.69
C THR A 510 -5.24 -30.27 18.95
N PRO A 511 -4.25 -31.21 18.85
CA PRO A 511 -3.65 -31.85 19.99
C PRO A 511 -3.09 -30.83 20.98
N LYS A 512 -3.47 -30.97 22.26
CA LYS A 512 -3.07 -30.03 23.29
C LYS A 512 -1.59 -30.26 23.65
N SER A 513 -0.80 -29.20 23.69
CA SER A 513 0.55 -29.23 24.24
C SER A 513 0.50 -29.36 25.76
N GLY A 514 1.56 -29.91 26.38
CA GLY A 514 1.62 -30.07 27.83
C GLY A 514 1.69 -28.77 28.65
N ASP A 515 1.86 -27.62 27.98
CA ASP A 515 1.91 -26.30 28.61
C ASP A 515 0.54 -25.62 28.64
N PRO A 516 -0.09 -25.45 29.84
CA PRO A 516 -1.38 -24.74 29.98
C PRO A 516 -1.34 -23.29 29.47
N THR A 517 -0.19 -22.64 29.55
CA THR A 517 -0.01 -21.25 29.04
C THR A 517 -0.16 -21.21 27.52
N GLN A 518 0.55 -22.11 26.84
CA GLN A 518 0.46 -22.23 25.39
C GLN A 518 -0.96 -22.62 24.94
N GLN A 519 -1.63 -23.53 25.67
CA GLN A 519 -3.01 -23.91 25.37
C GLN A 519 -3.98 -22.73 25.47
N ARG A 520 -3.84 -21.90 26.53
CA ARG A 520 -4.68 -20.69 26.69
C ARG A 520 -4.41 -19.68 25.58
N MET A 521 -3.15 -19.41 25.25
CA MET A 521 -2.78 -18.52 24.16
C MET A 521 -3.38 -18.98 22.83
N MET A 522 -3.30 -20.27 22.50
CA MET A 522 -3.90 -20.83 21.29
C MET A 522 -5.43 -20.70 21.27
N MET A 523 -6.09 -20.76 22.44
CA MET A 523 -7.55 -20.62 22.54
C MET A 523 -8.01 -19.17 22.35
N PHE A 524 -7.20 -18.18 22.73
CA PHE A 524 -7.50 -16.76 22.52
C PHE A 524 -7.12 -16.24 21.13
N MET A 525 -6.22 -16.94 20.42
CA MET A 525 -5.76 -16.51 19.09
C MET A 525 -6.91 -16.30 18.09
N PRO A 526 -7.93 -17.17 17.97
CA PRO A 526 -9.07 -16.94 17.09
C PRO A 526 -9.86 -15.66 17.42
N ILE A 527 -9.95 -15.27 18.71
CA ILE A 527 -10.64 -14.03 19.10
C ILE A 527 -9.86 -12.82 18.64
N ILE A 528 -8.54 -12.80 18.85
CA ILE A 528 -7.67 -11.72 18.38
C ILE A 528 -7.76 -11.62 16.86
N PHE A 529 -7.75 -12.77 16.19
CA PHE A 529 -7.76 -12.82 14.73
C PHE A 529 -9.09 -12.33 14.14
N ILE A 530 -10.25 -12.62 14.75
CA ILE A 530 -11.54 -12.09 14.29
C ILE A 530 -11.61 -10.58 14.45
N VAL A 531 -11.17 -10.03 15.60
CA VAL A 531 -11.17 -8.58 15.83
C VAL A 531 -10.34 -7.86 14.77
N PHE A 532 -9.17 -8.43 14.44
CA PHE A 532 -8.28 -7.86 13.44
C PHE A 532 -8.80 -7.99 12.01
N CYS A 533 -9.42 -9.14 11.67
CA CYS A 533 -9.84 -9.45 10.31
C CYS A 533 -11.31 -9.12 10.02
N TYR A 534 -12.05 -8.56 10.98
CA TYR A 534 -13.50 -8.37 10.86
C TYR A 534 -13.93 -7.54 9.64
N ASN A 535 -13.17 -6.49 9.34
CA ASN A 535 -13.42 -5.58 8.22
C ASN A 535 -12.53 -5.87 6.99
N PHE A 536 -11.94 -7.08 6.91
CA PHE A 536 -11.14 -7.43 5.76
C PHE A 536 -12.01 -7.82 4.56
N ALA A 537 -11.40 -7.77 3.36
CA ALA A 537 -12.02 -8.22 2.13
C ALA A 537 -12.56 -9.65 2.27
N ALA A 538 -13.76 -9.88 1.75
CA ALA A 538 -14.46 -11.17 1.82
C ALA A 538 -13.63 -12.32 1.20
N ALA A 539 -12.83 -12.04 0.18
CA ALA A 539 -11.91 -13.01 -0.42
C ALA A 539 -10.94 -13.64 0.59
N LEU A 540 -10.41 -12.83 1.52
CA LEU A 540 -9.49 -13.31 2.54
C LEU A 540 -10.19 -14.17 3.58
N ALA A 541 -11.37 -13.73 4.04
CA ALA A 541 -12.17 -14.48 4.99
C ALA A 541 -12.67 -15.81 4.37
N LEU A 542 -13.00 -15.81 3.07
CA LEU A 542 -13.36 -17.02 2.31
C LEU A 542 -12.19 -18.01 2.26
N TYR A 543 -11.01 -17.54 1.89
CA TYR A 543 -9.80 -18.36 1.90
C TYR A 543 -9.53 -18.98 3.27
N TYR A 544 -9.61 -18.15 4.34
CA TYR A 544 -9.35 -18.64 5.71
C TYR A 544 -10.39 -19.65 6.18
N THR A 545 -11.64 -19.42 5.89
CA THR A 545 -12.73 -20.37 6.21
C THR A 545 -12.48 -21.70 5.53
N ALA A 546 -12.21 -21.69 4.22
CA ALA A 546 -11.90 -22.91 3.47
C ALA A 546 -10.66 -23.63 4.04
N GLN A 547 -9.60 -22.87 4.35
CA GLN A 547 -8.38 -23.40 4.94
C GLN A 547 -8.63 -24.06 6.30
N ASN A 548 -9.45 -23.45 7.17
CA ASN A 548 -9.83 -24.01 8.45
C ASN A 548 -10.61 -25.33 8.28
N LEU A 549 -11.56 -25.36 7.36
CA LEU A 549 -12.34 -26.57 7.07
C LEU A 549 -11.44 -27.72 6.60
N PHE A 550 -10.50 -27.46 5.68
CA PHE A 550 -9.51 -28.46 5.28
C PHE A 550 -8.64 -28.91 6.45
N SER A 551 -8.25 -28.01 7.35
CA SER A 551 -7.46 -28.36 8.53
C SER A 551 -8.28 -29.19 9.52
N VAL A 552 -9.57 -28.89 9.71
CA VAL A 552 -10.50 -29.68 10.52
C VAL A 552 -10.61 -31.11 9.95
N LEU A 553 -10.80 -31.23 8.63
CA LEU A 553 -10.85 -32.53 7.94
C LEU A 553 -9.56 -33.33 8.16
N GLN A 554 -8.40 -32.69 7.99
CA GLN A 554 -7.09 -33.31 8.21
C GLN A 554 -6.90 -33.76 9.66
N LEU A 555 -7.25 -32.91 10.64
CA LEU A 555 -7.16 -33.23 12.06
C LEU A 555 -8.09 -34.39 12.43
N TYR A 556 -9.29 -34.44 11.85
CA TYR A 556 -10.24 -35.53 12.06
C TYR A 556 -9.71 -36.86 11.53
N GLN A 557 -9.12 -36.87 10.33
CA GLN A 557 -8.48 -38.07 9.77
C GLN A 557 -7.28 -38.51 10.64
N ASN A 558 -6.44 -37.57 11.05
CA ASN A 558 -5.29 -37.88 11.88
C ASN A 558 -5.71 -38.38 13.29
N ARG A 559 -6.87 -37.96 13.82
CA ARG A 559 -7.37 -38.41 15.11
C ARG A 559 -7.71 -39.91 15.13
N LYS A 560 -8.10 -40.48 13.98
CA LYS A 560 -8.38 -41.92 13.84
C LYS A 560 -7.12 -42.80 13.89
N GLN A 561 -5.93 -42.23 13.76
CA GLN A 561 -4.69 -42.99 13.85
C GLN A 561 -4.38 -43.32 15.31
N PRO A 562 -3.77 -44.49 15.62
CA PRO A 562 -3.42 -44.88 16.96
C PRO A 562 -2.49 -43.85 17.62
N VAL A 563 -2.60 -43.72 18.94
CA VAL A 563 -1.70 -42.86 19.72
C VAL A 563 -0.27 -43.39 19.57
N PRO A 564 0.71 -42.56 19.22
CA PRO A 564 2.09 -43.02 19.05
C PRO A 564 2.62 -43.60 20.35
N THR A 565 3.12 -44.84 20.33
CA THR A 565 3.83 -45.42 21.46
C THR A 565 5.09 -44.62 21.75
N LEU A 566 5.27 -44.25 23.02
CA LEU A 566 6.43 -43.51 23.47
C LEU A 566 7.55 -44.49 23.80
N GLU A 567 8.46 -44.75 22.88
CA GLU A 567 9.66 -45.54 23.11
C GLU A 567 10.84 -44.61 23.37
N LYS A 568 11.62 -44.93 24.42
CA LYS A 568 12.87 -44.23 24.68
C LYS A 568 13.86 -44.56 23.57
N VAL A 569 14.45 -43.57 22.98
CA VAL A 569 15.55 -43.77 22.02
C VAL A 569 16.73 -44.36 22.76
N ALA A 570 17.11 -45.59 22.38
CA ALA A 570 18.27 -46.25 22.96
C ALA A 570 19.51 -45.36 22.82
N GLY A 571 20.06 -44.90 23.91
CA GLY A 571 21.28 -44.11 23.94
C GLY A 571 22.40 -44.78 23.14
N PRO A 572 23.35 -44.06 22.57
CA PRO A 572 24.46 -44.66 21.86
C PRO A 572 25.15 -45.69 22.78
N LYS A 573 25.20 -46.96 22.36
CA LYS A 573 25.89 -48.00 23.09
C LYS A 573 27.31 -47.49 23.36
N ARG A 574 27.62 -47.20 24.63
CA ARG A 574 28.98 -46.89 25.07
C ARG A 574 29.86 -48.06 24.61
N LYS A 575 30.67 -47.84 23.58
CA LYS A 575 31.75 -48.79 23.24
C LYS A 575 32.61 -48.92 24.49
N ARG A 576 32.47 -50.06 25.20
CA ARG A 576 33.46 -50.43 26.22
C ARG A 576 34.80 -50.51 25.49
N ARG A 577 35.72 -49.65 25.88
CA ARG A 577 37.16 -49.82 25.60
C ARG A 577 37.71 -50.86 26.59
#